data_b06dc5a5cdbb571f8f24fa2cf71c96cc
#
_entry.id   b06dc5a5cdbb571f8f24fa2cf71c96cc
#
_cell.length_a   1.000
_cell.length_b   1.000
_cell.length_c   1.000
_cell.angle_alpha   90.00
_cell.angle_beta   90.00
_cell.angle_gamma   90.00
#
_symmetry.space_group_name_H-M   'P 1'
#
loop_
_entity.id
_entity.type
_entity.pdbx_description
1 polymer ?
#
loop_
_entity_poly.entity_id
_entity_poly.type
_entity_poly.pdbx_seq_one_letter_code
_entity_poly.pdbx_strand_id
1 'polypeptide(L)'
;MQYRELTEEDLPALIPLYIESFNAAPWQDHWTAETAGRRLRQMLHRESAYGLVAYDEQGICGMVMGDEEQFYYGAQFQIREFCVDNNRRGQGLGTAIYQELERRLQQRGICEIVLYTLHHPAAEGFYQRLGLETSQDIVFMSKKLK
;
A
#
# COMPACT_ATOMS: atom_id res chain seq x y z
N MET A 1 12.65 -4.07 -13.51
CA MET A 1 11.44 -3.42 -12.98
C MET A 1 11.73 -1.96 -12.73
N GLN A 2 10.82 -1.09 -13.12
CA GLN A 2 10.94 0.35 -12.97
C GLN A 2 9.86 0.89 -12.06
N TYR A 3 10.09 2.08 -11.51
CA TYR A 3 9.18 2.72 -10.56
C TYR A 3 8.93 4.16 -10.98
N ARG A 4 7.72 4.63 -10.80
CA ARG A 4 7.37 6.05 -10.94
C ARG A 4 6.29 6.43 -9.95
N GLU A 5 6.13 7.72 -9.72
CA GLU A 5 5.07 8.21 -8.86
C GLU A 5 3.70 7.88 -9.43
N LEU A 6 2.81 7.40 -8.56
CA LEU A 6 1.44 7.04 -8.90
C LEU A 6 0.62 8.32 -9.13
N THR A 7 -0.10 8.36 -10.24
CA THR A 7 -0.98 9.48 -10.57
C THR A 7 -2.37 8.99 -10.94
N GLU A 8 -3.30 9.91 -11.11
CA GLU A 8 -4.67 9.57 -11.47
C GLU A 8 -4.78 8.80 -12.80
N GLU A 9 -3.84 9.04 -13.72
CA GLU A 9 -3.80 8.32 -14.99
C GLU A 9 -3.57 6.82 -14.83
N ASP A 10 -3.05 6.40 -13.68
CA ASP A 10 -2.80 4.99 -13.41
C ASP A 10 -4.03 4.23 -12.94
N LEU A 11 -5.07 4.93 -12.50
CA LEU A 11 -6.23 4.31 -11.88
C LEU A 11 -6.93 3.27 -12.77
N PRO A 12 -7.13 3.51 -14.07
CA PRO A 12 -7.77 2.50 -14.92
C PRO A 12 -7.05 1.14 -14.92
N ALA A 13 -5.72 1.15 -14.86
CA ALA A 13 -4.93 -0.08 -14.79
C ALA A 13 -4.85 -0.65 -13.37
N LEU A 14 -4.89 0.22 -12.36
CA LEU A 14 -4.77 -0.20 -10.95
C LEU A 14 -6.06 -0.79 -10.39
N ILE A 15 -7.21 -0.34 -10.83
CA ILE A 15 -8.49 -0.81 -10.31
C ILE A 15 -8.64 -2.34 -10.46
N PRO A 16 -8.43 -2.93 -11.65
CA PRO A 16 -8.48 -4.39 -11.77
C PRO A 16 -7.45 -5.11 -10.90
N LEU A 17 -6.23 -4.59 -10.83
CA LEU A 17 -5.17 -5.16 -10.01
C LEU A 17 -5.57 -5.16 -8.54
N TYR A 18 -6.12 -4.06 -8.05
CA TYR A 18 -6.58 -3.90 -6.68
C TYR A 18 -7.69 -4.91 -6.35
N ILE A 19 -8.70 -4.99 -7.20
CA ILE A 19 -9.83 -5.91 -7.02
C ILE A 19 -9.33 -7.35 -6.94
N GLU A 20 -8.51 -7.76 -7.89
CA GLU A 20 -8.00 -9.12 -7.95
C GLU A 20 -7.17 -9.47 -6.72
N SER A 21 -6.35 -8.52 -6.26
CA SER A 21 -5.49 -8.74 -5.09
C SER A 21 -6.28 -8.87 -3.80
N PHE A 22 -7.23 -7.96 -3.55
CA PHE A 22 -7.89 -7.89 -2.26
C PHE A 22 -9.16 -8.73 -2.17
N ASN A 23 -9.74 -9.15 -3.29
CA ASN A 23 -10.83 -10.12 -3.26
C ASN A 23 -10.34 -11.56 -3.11
N ALA A 24 -9.04 -11.78 -3.27
CA ALA A 24 -8.41 -13.08 -3.04
C ALA A 24 -8.02 -13.23 -1.55
N ALA A 25 -7.70 -14.48 -1.16
CA ALA A 25 -7.19 -14.75 0.18
C ALA A 25 -5.85 -14.01 0.39
N PRO A 26 -5.52 -13.59 1.61
CA PRO A 26 -6.25 -13.76 2.87
C PRO A 26 -7.36 -12.75 3.14
N TRP A 27 -7.46 -11.67 2.34
CA TRP A 27 -8.42 -10.59 2.60
C TRP A 27 -9.85 -10.99 2.28
N GLN A 28 -10.08 -11.59 1.12
CA GLN A 28 -11.39 -12.04 0.66
C GLN A 28 -12.46 -10.94 0.73
N ASP A 29 -12.06 -9.73 0.33
CA ASP A 29 -12.95 -8.58 0.25
C ASP A 29 -13.91 -8.73 -0.95
N HIS A 30 -14.86 -7.81 -1.04
CA HIS A 30 -15.86 -7.78 -2.10
C HIS A 30 -15.82 -6.46 -2.88
N TRP A 31 -14.63 -6.05 -3.31
CA TRP A 31 -14.47 -4.83 -4.10
C TRP A 31 -15.10 -4.96 -5.49
N THR A 32 -15.72 -3.88 -5.93
CA THR A 32 -16.22 -3.71 -7.30
C THR A 32 -15.42 -2.62 -7.98
N ALA A 33 -15.56 -2.48 -9.30
CA ALA A 33 -14.89 -1.39 -10.02
C ALA A 33 -15.29 -0.03 -9.45
N GLU A 34 -16.56 0.14 -9.06
CA GLU A 34 -17.04 1.39 -8.46
C GLU A 34 -16.41 1.66 -7.10
N THR A 35 -16.47 0.68 -6.20
CA THR A 35 -15.96 0.89 -4.82
C THR A 35 -14.44 0.99 -4.80
N ALA A 36 -13.74 0.18 -5.59
CA ALA A 36 -12.28 0.26 -5.70
C ALA A 36 -11.84 1.60 -6.30
N GLY A 37 -12.53 2.04 -7.36
CA GLY A 37 -12.22 3.33 -7.98
C GLY A 37 -12.43 4.49 -7.02
N ARG A 38 -13.52 4.48 -6.25
CA ARG A 38 -13.79 5.50 -5.23
C ARG A 38 -12.70 5.49 -4.16
N ARG A 39 -12.36 4.32 -3.67
CA ARG A 39 -11.31 4.15 -2.65
C ARG A 39 -9.98 4.75 -3.10
N LEU A 40 -9.52 4.35 -4.27
CA LEU A 40 -8.22 4.78 -4.78
C LEU A 40 -8.18 6.27 -5.08
N ARG A 41 -9.27 6.84 -5.62
CA ARG A 41 -9.34 8.28 -5.84
C ARG A 41 -9.31 9.05 -4.54
N GLN A 42 -10.03 8.59 -3.52
CA GLN A 42 -10.01 9.24 -2.20
C GLN A 42 -8.61 9.23 -1.59
N MET A 43 -7.90 8.11 -1.73
CA MET A 43 -6.52 8.02 -1.23
C MET A 43 -5.61 8.98 -1.97
N LEU A 44 -5.71 9.01 -3.29
CA LEU A 44 -4.84 9.82 -4.13
C LEU A 44 -5.06 11.32 -3.91
N HIS A 45 -6.27 11.73 -3.57
CA HIS A 45 -6.63 13.14 -3.39
C HIS A 45 -6.46 13.63 -1.95
N ARG A 46 -5.92 12.82 -1.07
CA ARG A 46 -5.55 13.28 0.27
C ARG A 46 -4.41 14.26 0.19
N GLU A 47 -4.40 15.22 1.11
CA GLU A 47 -3.25 16.09 1.29
C GLU A 47 -2.03 15.21 1.61
N SER A 48 -0.89 15.54 1.02
CA SER A 48 0.36 14.79 1.21
C SER A 48 0.28 13.32 0.77
N ALA A 49 -0.64 12.98 -0.14
CA ALA A 49 -0.68 11.65 -0.73
C ALA A 49 0.58 11.40 -1.56
N TYR A 50 1.09 10.18 -1.48
CA TYR A 50 2.24 9.77 -2.26
C TYR A 50 2.15 8.27 -2.53
N GLY A 51 2.54 7.86 -3.70
CA GLY A 51 2.55 6.46 -4.04
C GLY A 51 3.46 6.16 -5.21
N LEU A 52 3.75 4.87 -5.39
CA LEU A 52 4.57 4.37 -6.47
C LEU A 52 3.81 3.30 -7.24
N VAL A 53 4.00 3.28 -8.54
CA VAL A 53 3.68 2.12 -9.36
C VAL A 53 4.99 1.46 -9.79
N ALA A 54 4.98 0.14 -9.75
CA ALA A 54 6.05 -0.68 -10.28
C ALA A 54 5.60 -1.27 -11.61
N TYR A 55 6.43 -1.19 -12.62
CA TYR A 55 6.07 -1.64 -13.95
C TYR A 55 7.28 -2.22 -14.69
N ASP A 56 7.00 -3.00 -15.70
CA ASP A 56 7.96 -3.55 -16.62
C ASP A 56 7.37 -3.62 -18.04
N GLU A 57 7.96 -4.37 -18.92
CA GLU A 57 7.52 -4.51 -20.31
C GLU A 57 6.08 -5.03 -20.43
N GLN A 58 5.60 -5.75 -19.43
CA GLN A 58 4.25 -6.31 -19.42
C GLN A 58 3.22 -5.35 -18.79
N GLY A 59 3.65 -4.19 -18.30
CA GLY A 59 2.78 -3.20 -17.67
C GLY A 59 2.98 -3.11 -16.17
N ILE A 60 1.97 -2.59 -15.48
CA ILE A 60 2.02 -2.39 -14.03
C ILE A 60 1.93 -3.75 -13.33
N CYS A 61 2.87 -4.01 -12.42
CA CYS A 61 2.93 -5.26 -11.66
C CYS A 61 2.68 -5.07 -10.17
N GLY A 62 2.59 -3.85 -9.69
CA GLY A 62 2.27 -3.58 -8.28
C GLY A 62 2.20 -2.09 -8.00
N MET A 63 1.71 -1.77 -6.81
CA MET A 63 1.62 -0.39 -6.36
C MET A 63 1.65 -0.31 -4.84
N VAL A 64 2.08 0.83 -4.33
CA VAL A 64 1.97 1.20 -2.92
C VAL A 64 1.58 2.66 -2.86
N MET A 65 0.69 3.00 -1.92
CA MET A 65 0.30 4.39 -1.72
C MET A 65 -0.08 4.64 -0.27
N GLY A 66 0.06 5.88 0.14
CA GLY A 66 -0.29 6.33 1.46
C GLY A 66 -0.22 7.83 1.55
N ASP A 67 -0.06 8.35 2.76
CA ASP A 67 0.02 9.78 3.00
C ASP A 67 0.89 10.10 4.20
N GLU A 68 1.35 11.34 4.23
CA GLU A 68 2.27 11.86 5.23
C GLU A 68 1.49 12.67 6.27
N GLU A 69 1.86 12.51 7.56
CA GLU A 69 1.32 13.33 8.64
C GLU A 69 2.44 13.87 9.52
N GLN A 70 2.26 15.10 9.98
CA GLN A 70 3.22 15.72 10.89
C GLN A 70 2.87 15.36 12.33
N PHE A 71 3.87 14.83 13.06
CA PHE A 71 3.81 14.61 14.49
C PHE A 71 4.87 15.47 15.18
N TYR A 72 4.86 15.50 16.53
CA TYR A 72 5.79 16.34 17.27
C TYR A 72 7.27 15.93 17.08
N TYR A 73 7.51 14.66 16.74
CA TYR A 73 8.87 14.13 16.53
C TYR A 73 9.31 14.14 15.07
N GLY A 74 8.44 14.47 14.14
CA GLY A 74 8.74 14.50 12.71
C GLY A 74 7.59 14.00 11.86
N ALA A 75 7.85 13.79 10.60
CA ALA A 75 6.85 13.34 9.64
C ALA A 75 6.76 11.81 9.62
N GLN A 76 5.53 11.30 9.69
CA GLN A 76 5.20 9.89 9.62
C GLN A 76 4.50 9.61 8.29
N PHE A 77 4.80 8.49 7.66
CA PHE A 77 4.08 8.04 6.45
C PHE A 77 3.26 6.81 6.78
N GLN A 78 1.96 6.85 6.51
CA GLN A 78 1.10 5.69 6.67
C GLN A 78 0.84 5.04 5.32
N ILE A 79 1.26 3.77 5.18
CA ILE A 79 0.91 2.98 4.01
C ILE A 79 -0.58 2.64 4.10
N ARG A 80 -1.34 3.01 3.08
CA ARG A 80 -2.79 2.79 3.01
C ARG A 80 -3.14 1.61 2.13
N GLU A 81 -2.46 1.47 1.00
CA GLU A 81 -2.71 0.43 0.02
C GLU A 81 -1.39 -0.10 -0.52
N PHE A 82 -1.30 -1.41 -0.67
CA PHE A 82 -0.10 -2.06 -1.19
C PHE A 82 -0.52 -3.39 -1.81
N CYS A 83 -0.32 -3.55 -3.10
CA CYS A 83 -0.62 -4.82 -3.74
C CYS A 83 0.32 -5.11 -4.92
N VAL A 84 0.44 -6.39 -5.22
CA VAL A 84 1.25 -6.92 -6.31
C VAL A 84 0.37 -7.84 -7.15
N ASP A 85 0.60 -7.87 -8.44
CA ASP A 85 -0.10 -8.77 -9.36
C ASP A 85 -0.04 -10.21 -8.81
N ASN A 86 -1.23 -10.82 -8.62
CA ASN A 86 -1.35 -12.17 -8.08
C ASN A 86 -0.58 -13.20 -8.90
N ASN A 87 -0.51 -13.00 -10.22
CA ASN A 87 0.18 -13.92 -11.13
C ASN A 87 1.69 -13.83 -11.02
N ARG A 88 2.20 -12.85 -10.28
CA ARG A 88 3.64 -12.59 -10.13
C ARG A 88 4.10 -12.66 -8.67
N ARG A 89 3.29 -13.23 -7.81
CA ARG A 89 3.67 -13.44 -6.40
C ARG A 89 4.80 -14.43 -6.28
N GLY A 90 5.57 -14.33 -5.19
CA GLY A 90 6.70 -15.22 -4.95
C GLY A 90 7.97 -14.84 -5.72
N GLN A 91 7.97 -13.71 -6.40
CA GLN A 91 9.14 -13.21 -7.16
C GLN A 91 9.87 -12.06 -6.45
N GLY A 92 9.50 -11.76 -5.21
CA GLY A 92 10.13 -10.69 -4.44
C GLY A 92 9.70 -9.28 -4.85
N LEU A 93 8.63 -9.14 -5.62
CA LEU A 93 8.18 -7.84 -6.11
C LEU A 93 7.72 -6.92 -4.98
N GLY A 94 6.97 -7.48 -4.03
CA GLY A 94 6.50 -6.70 -2.87
C GLY A 94 7.65 -6.14 -2.07
N THR A 95 8.64 -6.96 -1.79
CA THR A 95 9.86 -6.53 -1.08
C THR A 95 10.57 -5.41 -1.84
N ALA A 96 10.73 -5.57 -3.15
CA ALA A 96 11.40 -4.58 -3.98
C ALA A 96 10.65 -3.25 -4.00
N ILE A 97 9.32 -3.29 -4.13
CA ILE A 97 8.48 -2.08 -4.11
C ILE A 97 8.59 -1.38 -2.75
N TYR A 98 8.52 -2.13 -1.67
CA TYR A 98 8.65 -1.55 -0.33
C TYR A 98 10.03 -0.89 -0.14
N GLN A 99 11.10 -1.56 -0.54
CA GLN A 99 12.45 -1.01 -0.39
C GLN A 99 12.62 0.28 -1.19
N GLU A 100 12.05 0.35 -2.39
CA GLU A 100 12.08 1.58 -3.18
C GLU A 100 11.27 2.70 -2.51
N LEU A 101 10.09 2.39 -1.97
CA LEU A 101 9.31 3.34 -1.21
C LEU A 101 10.10 3.88 -0.01
N GLU A 102 10.66 2.98 0.80
CA GLU A 102 11.43 3.35 1.99
C GLU A 102 12.58 4.28 1.64
N ARG A 103 13.33 3.96 0.58
CA ARG A 103 14.43 4.79 0.11
C ARG A 103 13.96 6.20 -0.25
N ARG A 104 12.84 6.31 -0.99
CA ARG A 104 12.29 7.61 -1.38
C ARG A 104 11.75 8.40 -0.20
N LEU A 105 11.11 7.72 0.74
CA LEU A 105 10.60 8.37 1.95
C LEU A 105 11.74 8.89 2.83
N GLN A 106 12.83 8.16 2.94
CA GLN A 106 14.03 8.64 3.64
C GLN A 106 14.58 9.90 3.00
N GLN A 107 14.62 9.97 1.68
CA GLN A 107 15.05 11.17 0.95
C GLN A 107 14.12 12.35 1.19
N ARG A 108 12.85 12.10 1.47
CA ARG A 108 11.85 13.14 1.76
C ARG A 108 11.84 13.56 3.23
N GLY A 109 12.69 12.97 4.05
CA GLY A 109 12.79 13.30 5.47
C GLY A 109 11.73 12.63 6.34
N ILE A 110 11.06 11.60 5.84
CA ILE A 110 10.12 10.82 6.65
C ILE A 110 10.91 10.05 7.70
N CYS A 111 10.45 10.10 8.95
CA CYS A 111 11.14 9.48 10.06
C CYS A 111 10.53 8.16 10.53
N GLU A 112 9.32 7.83 10.08
CA GLU A 112 8.65 6.61 10.50
C GLU A 112 7.62 6.18 9.46
N ILE A 113 7.52 4.86 9.23
CA ILE A 113 6.48 4.26 8.38
C ILE A 113 5.55 3.47 9.29
N VAL A 114 4.24 3.68 9.15
CA VAL A 114 3.24 2.95 9.91
C VAL A 114 2.18 2.38 8.99
N LEU A 115 1.49 1.35 9.46
CA LEU A 115 0.33 0.78 8.77
C LEU A 115 -0.46 -0.08 9.75
N TYR A 116 -1.69 -0.45 9.37
CA TYR A 116 -2.40 -1.54 10.01
C TYR A 116 -2.76 -2.58 8.94
N THR A 117 -2.78 -3.85 9.33
CA THR A 117 -2.98 -4.95 8.40
C THR A 117 -3.59 -6.15 9.12
N LEU A 118 -3.78 -7.25 8.40
CA LEU A 118 -4.34 -8.47 8.99
C LEU A 118 -3.28 -9.25 9.76
N HIS A 119 -3.71 -9.91 10.85
CA HIS A 119 -2.92 -10.93 11.52
C HIS A 119 -2.84 -12.16 10.60
N HIS A 120 -1.86 -12.17 9.72
CA HIS A 120 -1.67 -13.26 8.77
C HIS A 120 -0.23 -13.27 8.29
N PRO A 121 0.40 -14.44 8.07
CA PRO A 121 1.79 -14.49 7.60
C PRO A 121 2.03 -13.74 6.27
N ALA A 122 1.02 -13.70 5.39
CA ALA A 122 1.12 -13.00 4.11
C ALA A 122 0.90 -11.49 4.22
N ALA A 123 0.45 -10.99 5.35
CA ALA A 123 0.23 -9.57 5.61
C ALA A 123 1.16 -9.08 6.73
N GLU A 124 0.80 -9.26 7.98
CA GLU A 124 1.68 -8.88 9.12
C GLU A 124 3.07 -9.48 8.97
N GLY A 125 3.16 -10.77 8.66
CA GLY A 125 4.44 -11.47 8.51
C GLY A 125 5.31 -10.87 7.40
N PHE A 126 4.70 -10.43 6.31
CA PHE A 126 5.42 -9.77 5.23
C PHE A 126 6.13 -8.50 5.74
N TYR A 127 5.41 -7.66 6.47
CA TYR A 127 5.99 -6.42 6.99
C TYR A 127 7.02 -6.67 8.09
N GLN A 128 6.81 -7.69 8.92
CA GLN A 128 7.79 -8.08 9.94
C GLN A 128 9.12 -8.46 9.31
N ARG A 129 9.09 -9.17 8.18
CA ARG A 129 10.31 -9.54 7.46
C ARG A 129 11.03 -8.32 6.86
N LEU A 130 10.32 -7.22 6.68
CA LEU A 130 10.90 -5.95 6.20
C LEU A 130 11.40 -5.06 7.35
N GLY A 131 11.27 -5.50 8.58
CA GLY A 131 11.75 -4.77 9.74
C GLY A 131 10.70 -3.96 10.48
N LEU A 132 9.42 -4.02 10.07
CA LEU A 132 8.38 -3.39 10.85
C LEU A 132 8.02 -4.25 12.06
N GLU A 133 7.69 -3.60 13.16
CA GLU A 133 7.38 -4.27 14.41
C GLU A 133 5.90 -4.07 14.73
N THR A 134 5.24 -5.15 15.17
CA THR A 134 3.86 -5.06 15.64
C THR A 134 3.82 -4.28 16.94
N SER A 135 3.02 -3.21 16.99
CA SER A 135 2.88 -2.40 18.20
C SER A 135 2.22 -3.20 19.33
N GLN A 136 2.76 -3.05 20.53
CA GLN A 136 2.17 -3.61 21.75
C GLN A 136 1.31 -2.55 22.47
N ASP A 137 1.40 -1.29 22.07
CA ASP A 137 0.77 -0.17 22.78
C ASP A 137 -0.47 0.35 22.08
N ILE A 138 -0.59 0.12 20.77
CA ILE A 138 -1.66 0.70 19.95
C ILE A 138 -2.59 -0.41 19.50
N VAL A 139 -3.90 -0.17 19.64
CA VAL A 139 -4.93 -1.08 19.16
C VAL A 139 -5.77 -0.40 18.08
N PHE A 140 -6.22 -1.17 17.13
CA PHE A 140 -7.21 -0.75 16.15
C PHE A 140 -8.59 -1.04 16.70
N MET A 141 -9.49 -0.06 16.67
CA MET A 141 -10.85 -0.20 17.19
C MET A 141 -11.85 0.20 16.12
N SER A 142 -12.96 -0.52 16.04
CA SER A 142 -14.02 -0.20 15.08
C SER A 142 -15.40 -0.42 15.70
N LYS A 143 -16.40 0.26 15.15
CA LYS A 143 -17.81 0.07 15.52
C LYS A 143 -18.64 0.16 14.25
N LYS A 144 -19.44 -0.86 13.99
CA LYS A 144 -20.39 -0.84 12.87
C LYS A 144 -21.51 0.16 13.17
N LEU A 145 -21.83 1.01 12.18
CA LEU A 145 -22.93 1.96 12.30
C LEU A 145 -24.17 1.50 11.53
N LYS A 146 -24.02 0.49 10.71
CA LYS A 146 -25.10 -0.18 9.98
C LYS A 146 -25.00 -1.67 10.19
#